data_d2327c0255b7d3ed38bfddbfa66c28bc
#
_entry.id   d2327c0255b7d3ed38bfddbfa66c28bc
#
_cell.length_a   1.000
_cell.length_b   1.000
_cell.length_c   1.000
_cell.angle_alpha   90.00
_cell.angle_beta   90.00
_cell.angle_gamma   90.00
#
_symmetry.space_group_name_H-M   'P 1'
#
loop_
_entity.id
_entity.type
_entity.pdbx_description
1 polymer ?
#
loop_
_entity_poly.entity_id
_entity_poly.type
_entity_poly.pdbx_seq_one_letter_code
_entity_poly.pdbx_strand_id
1 'polypeptide(L)'
;FFRTAHLNDRWWLADPAGRATLSIGVDHVKFNGHWCESLGYSPYERIARENYGTPAAWAAEAARRMRAWNFNTCGAGNGREMHDRDLAFTEFLAFGTDFSSIAALVEKTTWTGWPDVFDPRFERFCDLRARERCAPLKDNPWLLGYFLDNELEWWGKHGQPWGIAAETFKRPADSAGKRALVNHLRRAFHDDIAAFNLAFAAKTESFDALLAQTIPPEPATPAA
;
A
#
# COMPACT_ATOMS: atom_id res chain seq x y z
N PHE A 1 -22.34 -4.53 9.93
CA PHE A 1 -21.11 -4.01 9.32
C PHE A 1 -20.89 -2.57 9.74
N PHE A 2 -19.65 -2.14 9.79
CA PHE A 2 -19.32 -0.72 9.95
C PHE A 2 -19.83 0.08 8.76
N ARG A 3 -20.21 1.33 9.02
CA ARG A 3 -20.67 2.28 8.01
C ARG A 3 -20.33 3.70 8.43
N THR A 4 -20.29 4.62 7.49
CA THR A 4 -20.21 6.05 7.78
C THR A 4 -21.61 6.63 7.92
N ALA A 5 -21.75 7.63 8.80
CA ALA A 5 -22.98 8.40 9.00
C ALA A 5 -22.61 9.88 9.12
N HIS A 6 -23.39 10.74 8.47
CA HIS A 6 -23.26 12.18 8.60
C HIS A 6 -24.35 12.70 9.53
N LEU A 7 -23.96 13.30 10.65
CA LEU A 7 -24.90 13.79 11.67
C LEU A 7 -24.36 15.08 12.31
N ASN A 8 -25.17 16.11 12.38
CA ASN A 8 -24.80 17.43 12.93
C ASN A 8 -23.50 17.97 12.30
N ASP A 9 -23.45 17.99 10.98
CA ASP A 9 -22.31 18.44 10.14
C ASP A 9 -20.99 17.75 10.43
N ARG A 10 -21.03 16.53 10.99
CA ARG A 10 -19.87 15.70 11.25
C ARG A 10 -20.05 14.29 10.70
N TRP A 11 -18.97 13.75 10.20
CA TRP A 11 -18.89 12.35 9.83
C TRP A 11 -18.56 11.49 11.06
N TRP A 12 -19.31 10.42 11.18
CA TRP A 12 -19.14 9.42 12.22
C TRP A 12 -18.92 8.07 11.61
N LEU A 13 -18.16 7.23 12.31
CA LEU A 13 -18.16 5.80 12.10
C LEU A 13 -19.28 5.21 12.94
N ALA A 14 -20.12 4.38 12.34
CA ALA A 14 -21.14 3.61 13.04
C ALA A 14 -20.72 2.14 13.12
N ASP A 15 -20.74 1.57 14.31
CA ASP A 15 -20.43 0.17 14.56
C ASP A 15 -21.54 -0.77 14.02
N PRO A 16 -21.34 -2.11 14.02
CA PRO A 16 -22.37 -3.05 13.57
C PRO A 16 -23.72 -2.96 14.30
N ALA A 17 -23.72 -2.44 15.52
CA ALA A 17 -24.94 -2.19 16.29
C ALA A 17 -25.59 -0.83 15.98
N GLY A 18 -25.00 -0.01 15.11
CA GLY A 18 -25.50 1.31 14.72
C GLY A 18 -25.12 2.44 15.66
N ARG A 19 -24.21 2.24 16.60
CA ARG A 19 -23.76 3.25 17.56
C ARG A 19 -22.57 4.03 16.97
N ALA A 20 -22.57 5.35 17.21
CA ALA A 20 -21.41 6.18 16.87
C ALA A 20 -20.17 5.68 17.64
N THR A 21 -19.08 5.50 16.92
CA THR A 21 -17.84 4.98 17.49
C THR A 21 -16.62 5.71 16.92
N LEU A 22 -15.56 5.76 17.73
CA LEU A 22 -14.21 6.16 17.29
C LEU A 22 -13.35 4.90 17.24
N SER A 23 -12.61 4.72 16.15
CA SER A 23 -11.61 3.67 16.06
C SER A 23 -10.37 4.09 16.87
N ILE A 24 -10.15 3.42 17.99
CA ILE A 24 -8.97 3.58 18.84
C ILE A 24 -8.24 2.26 18.83
N GLY A 25 -7.17 2.18 18.04
CA GLY A 25 -6.56 0.91 17.69
C GLY A 25 -5.08 0.80 17.99
N VAL A 26 -4.59 -0.42 17.80
CA VAL A 26 -3.18 -0.79 17.87
C VAL A 26 -2.83 -1.56 16.61
N ASP A 27 -1.72 -1.18 15.97
CA ASP A 27 -1.19 -1.88 14.81
C ASP A 27 -0.31 -3.07 15.19
N HIS A 28 -0.13 -3.99 14.25
CA HIS A 28 0.76 -5.16 14.39
C HIS A 28 0.44 -6.09 15.57
N VAL A 29 -0.83 -6.18 15.97
CA VAL A 29 -1.27 -7.13 17.00
C VAL A 29 -1.29 -8.54 16.38
N LYS A 30 -0.20 -9.27 16.49
CA LYS A 30 -0.03 -10.60 15.91
C LYS A 30 0.85 -11.51 16.76
N PHE A 31 0.53 -12.80 16.75
CA PHE A 31 1.22 -13.81 17.56
C PHE A 31 2.67 -14.02 17.12
N ASN A 32 2.91 -14.08 15.81
CA ASN A 32 4.22 -14.45 15.25
C ASN A 32 5.27 -13.33 15.32
N GLY A 33 4.89 -12.09 15.67
CA GLY A 33 5.83 -10.97 15.78
C GLY A 33 6.65 -10.72 14.51
N HIS A 34 7.88 -10.27 14.70
CA HIS A 34 8.84 -10.04 13.61
C HIS A 34 10.01 -11.03 13.71
N TRP A 35 10.48 -11.49 12.53
CA TRP A 35 11.70 -12.26 12.41
C TRP A 35 12.92 -11.40 12.75
N CYS A 36 13.87 -11.96 13.47
CA CYS A 36 15.13 -11.32 13.79
C CYS A 36 16.28 -12.12 13.15
N GLU A 37 16.89 -11.56 12.11
CA GLU A 37 17.93 -12.25 11.35
C GLU A 37 19.15 -12.62 12.20
N SER A 38 19.59 -11.72 13.07
CA SER A 38 20.74 -11.95 13.95
C SER A 38 20.52 -13.08 14.97
N LEU A 39 19.26 -13.38 15.31
CA LEU A 39 18.89 -14.45 16.23
C LEU A 39 18.47 -15.73 15.50
N GLY A 40 18.12 -15.65 14.21
CA GLY A 40 17.62 -16.78 13.43
C GLY A 40 16.21 -17.26 13.81
N TYR A 41 15.43 -16.44 14.53
CA TYR A 41 14.04 -16.75 14.91
C TYR A 41 13.27 -15.48 15.26
N SER A 42 11.93 -15.62 15.46
CA SER A 42 11.07 -14.55 15.96
C SER A 42 11.03 -14.58 17.50
N PRO A 43 11.68 -13.64 18.22
CA PRO A 43 11.74 -13.66 19.68
C PRO A 43 10.37 -13.46 20.32
N TYR A 44 9.53 -12.61 19.73
CA TYR A 44 8.17 -12.37 20.23
C TYR A 44 7.29 -13.62 20.10
N GLU A 45 7.35 -14.33 18.98
CA GLU A 45 6.61 -15.57 18.80
C GLU A 45 7.03 -16.62 19.84
N ARG A 46 8.35 -16.76 20.07
CA ARG A 46 8.85 -17.71 21.07
C ARG A 46 8.28 -17.41 22.45
N ILE A 47 8.37 -16.17 22.91
CA ILE A 47 7.83 -15.74 24.22
C ILE A 47 6.31 -15.91 24.29
N ALA A 48 5.60 -15.56 23.21
CA ALA A 48 4.15 -15.74 23.15
C ALA A 48 3.78 -17.24 23.23
N ARG A 49 4.53 -18.10 22.55
CA ARG A 49 4.34 -19.56 22.58
C ARG A 49 4.64 -20.16 23.95
N GLU A 50 5.72 -19.74 24.59
CA GLU A 50 6.07 -20.18 25.94
C GLU A 50 5.00 -19.80 26.97
N ASN A 51 4.43 -18.58 26.87
CA ASN A 51 3.47 -18.07 27.85
C ASN A 51 2.03 -18.52 27.60
N TYR A 52 1.61 -18.70 26.33
CA TYR A 52 0.21 -18.93 25.96
C TYR A 52 -0.02 -20.24 25.21
N GLY A 53 1.02 -20.89 24.75
CA GLY A 53 0.96 -22.16 24.02
C GLY A 53 0.48 -22.02 22.59
N THR A 54 -0.68 -21.41 22.35
CA THR A 54 -1.34 -21.31 21.04
C THR A 54 -1.64 -19.87 20.61
N PRO A 55 -1.72 -19.60 19.29
CA PRO A 55 -2.18 -18.29 18.79
C PRO A 55 -3.57 -17.91 19.31
N ALA A 56 -4.48 -18.87 19.44
CA ALA A 56 -5.83 -18.61 19.91
C ALA A 56 -5.87 -18.15 21.38
N ALA A 57 -5.09 -18.79 22.27
CA ALA A 57 -4.98 -18.41 23.68
C ALA A 57 -4.31 -17.03 23.84
N TRP A 58 -3.25 -16.77 23.08
CA TRP A 58 -2.60 -15.47 23.05
C TRP A 58 -3.56 -14.37 22.58
N ALA A 59 -4.30 -14.60 21.48
CA ALA A 59 -5.23 -13.62 20.93
C ALA A 59 -6.39 -13.32 21.89
N ALA A 60 -6.89 -14.31 22.62
CA ALA A 60 -7.91 -14.08 23.65
C ALA A 60 -7.42 -13.14 24.75
N GLU A 61 -6.19 -13.34 25.23
CA GLU A 61 -5.58 -12.48 26.25
C GLU A 61 -5.22 -11.10 25.68
N ALA A 62 -4.69 -11.02 24.47
CA ALA A 62 -4.42 -9.74 23.80
C ALA A 62 -5.71 -8.91 23.64
N ALA A 63 -6.80 -9.51 23.17
CA ALA A 63 -8.10 -8.85 23.07
C ALA A 63 -8.65 -8.41 24.42
N ARG A 64 -8.50 -9.22 25.47
CA ARG A 64 -8.89 -8.85 26.85
C ARG A 64 -8.14 -7.61 27.32
N ARG A 65 -6.83 -7.55 27.10
CA ARG A 65 -5.98 -6.39 27.46
C ARG A 65 -6.37 -5.16 26.68
N MET A 66 -6.54 -5.27 25.37
CA MET A 66 -6.97 -4.15 24.53
C MET A 66 -8.25 -3.51 25.07
N ARG A 67 -9.27 -4.32 25.36
CA ARG A 67 -10.52 -3.81 25.95
C ARG A 67 -10.30 -3.15 27.30
N ALA A 68 -9.49 -3.74 28.17
CA ALA A 68 -9.17 -3.19 29.48
C ALA A 68 -8.47 -1.82 29.40
N TRP A 69 -7.77 -1.57 28.28
CA TRP A 69 -7.11 -0.31 27.98
C TRP A 69 -7.95 0.63 27.09
N ASN A 70 -9.22 0.28 26.86
CA ASN A 70 -10.15 1.02 26.02
C ASN A 70 -9.75 1.10 24.53
N PHE A 71 -8.95 0.16 24.02
CA PHE A 71 -8.78 -0.04 22.60
C PHE A 71 -9.91 -0.92 22.05
N ASN A 72 -10.39 -0.57 20.86
CA ASN A 72 -11.50 -1.25 20.21
C ASN A 72 -11.17 -1.74 18.77
N THR A 73 -9.96 -1.48 18.29
CA THR A 73 -9.56 -1.76 16.92
C THR A 73 -8.18 -2.42 16.85
N CYS A 74 -8.07 -3.50 16.07
CA CYS A 74 -6.80 -4.03 15.57
C CYS A 74 -6.53 -3.40 14.21
N GLY A 75 -5.53 -2.53 14.15
CA GLY A 75 -5.20 -1.77 12.95
C GLY A 75 -4.41 -2.58 11.92
N ALA A 76 -3.57 -1.88 11.14
CA ALA A 76 -2.80 -2.52 10.07
C ALA A 76 -1.85 -3.61 10.59
N GLY A 77 -1.66 -4.65 9.79
CA GLY A 77 -0.68 -5.72 10.09
C GLY A 77 -1.04 -6.62 11.27
N ASN A 78 -2.29 -6.64 11.71
CA ASN A 78 -2.76 -7.56 12.73
C ASN A 78 -2.76 -9.02 12.22
N GLY A 79 -2.69 -9.98 13.14
CA GLY A 79 -2.79 -11.40 12.84
C GLY A 79 -4.24 -11.86 12.67
N ARG A 80 -4.47 -12.87 11.82
CA ARG A 80 -5.81 -13.43 11.58
C ARG A 80 -6.46 -14.00 12.84
N GLU A 81 -5.66 -14.41 13.82
CA GLU A 81 -6.10 -14.88 15.13
C GLU A 81 -6.87 -13.80 15.93
N MET A 82 -6.77 -12.52 15.50
CA MET A 82 -7.51 -11.40 16.10
C MET A 82 -8.88 -11.15 15.45
N HIS A 83 -9.19 -11.74 14.28
CA HIS A 83 -10.41 -11.42 13.52
C HIS A 83 -11.71 -11.84 14.21
N ASP A 84 -11.67 -12.85 15.09
CA ASP A 84 -12.85 -13.38 15.81
C ASP A 84 -12.80 -13.02 17.30
N ARG A 85 -12.44 -11.79 17.62
CA ARG A 85 -12.26 -11.33 19.01
C ARG A 85 -13.19 -10.19 19.42
N ASP A 86 -14.27 -9.93 18.66
CA ASP A 86 -15.20 -8.84 18.91
C ASP A 86 -14.49 -7.47 19.04
N LEU A 87 -13.48 -7.26 18.23
CA LEU A 87 -12.76 -6.02 18.02
C LEU A 87 -12.82 -5.66 16.54
N ALA A 88 -12.99 -4.39 16.22
CA ALA A 88 -12.84 -3.94 14.86
C ALA A 88 -11.45 -4.30 14.34
N PHE A 89 -11.33 -4.67 13.06
CA PHE A 89 -10.02 -4.94 12.47
C PHE A 89 -9.95 -4.48 11.02
N THR A 90 -8.73 -4.28 10.55
CA THR A 90 -8.43 -4.03 9.13
C THR A 90 -7.67 -5.20 8.55
N GLU A 91 -7.95 -5.54 7.28
CA GLU A 91 -7.18 -6.54 6.51
C GLU A 91 -6.22 -5.85 5.57
N PHE A 92 -5.01 -6.39 5.45
CA PHE A 92 -3.94 -5.82 4.62
C PHE A 92 -3.81 -6.62 3.31
N LEU A 93 -4.01 -5.96 2.16
CA LEU A 93 -4.04 -6.60 0.85
C LEU A 93 -2.68 -6.62 0.17
N ALA A 94 -1.84 -5.60 0.38
CA ALA A 94 -0.49 -5.46 -0.17
C ALA A 94 -0.44 -5.55 -1.72
N PHE A 95 -1.39 -4.93 -2.41
CA PHE A 95 -1.52 -5.02 -3.86
C PHE A 95 -0.25 -4.54 -4.58
N GLY A 96 0.16 -3.30 -4.29
CA GLY A 96 1.32 -2.70 -4.92
C GLY A 96 2.62 -3.25 -4.39
N THR A 97 2.75 -3.42 -3.08
CA THR A 97 3.95 -3.96 -2.45
C THR A 97 4.34 -5.34 -2.98
N ASP A 98 3.36 -6.25 -3.10
CA ASP A 98 3.64 -7.60 -3.58
C ASP A 98 3.81 -7.63 -5.10
N PHE A 99 3.00 -6.85 -5.84
CA PHE A 99 3.13 -6.78 -7.30
C PHE A 99 4.46 -6.14 -7.74
N SER A 100 5.06 -5.26 -6.95
CA SER A 100 6.39 -4.69 -7.22
C SER A 100 7.48 -5.74 -7.38
N SER A 101 7.28 -6.95 -6.87
CA SER A 101 8.19 -8.08 -7.11
C SER A 101 8.00 -8.75 -8.48
N ILE A 102 6.91 -8.43 -9.20
CA ILE A 102 6.58 -8.95 -10.54
C ILE A 102 6.88 -7.91 -11.61
N ALA A 103 6.42 -6.68 -11.41
CA ALA A 103 6.68 -5.52 -12.24
C ALA A 103 6.66 -4.25 -11.40
N ALA A 104 7.71 -3.44 -11.48
CA ALA A 104 7.88 -2.25 -10.69
C ALA A 104 8.34 -1.06 -11.52
N LEU A 105 7.82 0.13 -11.20
CA LEU A 105 8.41 1.42 -11.59
C LEU A 105 9.58 1.76 -10.68
N VAL A 106 9.40 1.60 -9.35
CA VAL A 106 10.49 1.64 -8.37
C VAL A 106 10.71 0.23 -7.84
N GLU A 107 11.89 -0.32 -8.07
CA GLU A 107 12.24 -1.67 -7.62
C GLU A 107 12.11 -1.80 -6.11
N LYS A 108 11.52 -2.90 -5.68
CA LYS A 108 11.39 -3.26 -4.28
C LYS A 108 12.78 -3.37 -3.65
N THR A 109 13.01 -2.63 -2.57
CA THR A 109 14.23 -2.68 -1.78
C THR A 109 14.12 -3.74 -0.69
N THR A 110 13.90 -3.36 0.56
CA THR A 110 13.72 -4.30 1.67
C THR A 110 12.33 -4.89 1.73
N TRP A 111 11.30 -4.05 1.66
CA TRP A 111 9.91 -4.49 1.85
C TRP A 111 8.89 -3.75 0.99
N THR A 112 9.20 -2.57 0.49
CA THR A 112 8.32 -1.79 -0.40
C THR A 112 9.01 -1.45 -1.72
N GLY A 113 8.23 -1.06 -2.71
CA GLY A 113 8.61 -0.53 -3.99
C GLY A 113 7.45 0.28 -4.52
N TRP A 114 7.45 0.57 -5.81
CA TRP A 114 6.27 1.12 -6.49
C TRP A 114 5.89 0.22 -7.67
N PRO A 115 4.67 -0.33 -7.70
CA PRO A 115 4.26 -1.24 -8.76
C PRO A 115 4.15 -0.54 -10.11
N ASP A 116 4.40 -1.26 -11.20
CA ASP A 116 3.95 -0.84 -12.53
C ASP A 116 2.46 -1.18 -12.68
N VAL A 117 1.58 -0.26 -12.25
CA VAL A 117 0.13 -0.44 -12.31
C VAL A 117 -0.42 -0.47 -13.75
N PHE A 118 0.40 -0.10 -14.74
CA PHE A 118 0.07 -0.17 -16.16
C PHE A 118 0.40 -1.52 -16.78
N ASP A 119 1.12 -2.38 -16.06
CA ASP A 119 1.37 -3.75 -16.50
C ASP A 119 0.03 -4.51 -16.60
N PRO A 120 -0.28 -5.16 -17.72
CA PRO A 120 -1.56 -5.84 -17.94
C PRO A 120 -1.86 -6.96 -16.94
N ARG A 121 -0.87 -7.41 -16.18
CA ARG A 121 -1.04 -8.43 -15.13
C ARG A 121 -1.53 -7.84 -13.81
N PHE A 122 -1.45 -6.51 -13.60
CA PHE A 122 -1.74 -5.87 -12.32
C PHE A 122 -3.20 -6.07 -11.89
N GLU A 123 -4.15 -5.80 -12.79
CA GLU A 123 -5.58 -5.97 -12.50
C GLU A 123 -5.91 -7.41 -12.11
N ARG A 124 -5.42 -8.38 -12.87
CA ARG A 124 -5.63 -9.80 -12.57
C ARG A 124 -5.02 -10.20 -11.22
N PHE A 125 -3.84 -9.68 -10.91
CA PHE A 125 -3.19 -9.91 -9.62
C PHE A 125 -4.05 -9.39 -8.46
N CYS A 126 -4.53 -8.14 -8.57
CA CYS A 126 -5.40 -7.54 -7.57
C CYS A 126 -6.70 -8.35 -7.38
N ASP A 127 -7.30 -8.80 -8.48
CA ASP A 127 -8.53 -9.61 -8.47
C ASP A 127 -8.34 -10.94 -7.73
N LEU A 128 -7.25 -11.64 -8.03
CA LEU A 128 -6.92 -12.91 -7.36
C LEU A 128 -6.65 -12.68 -5.86
N ARG A 129 -5.88 -11.66 -5.53
CA ARG A 129 -5.58 -11.29 -4.14
C ARG A 129 -6.86 -10.90 -3.38
N ALA A 130 -7.74 -10.12 -4.00
CA ALA A 130 -9.01 -9.72 -3.41
C ALA A 130 -9.90 -10.94 -3.14
N ARG A 131 -10.00 -11.89 -4.06
CA ARG A 131 -10.74 -13.14 -3.85
C ARG A 131 -10.18 -13.95 -2.70
N GLU A 132 -8.85 -14.06 -2.60
CA GLU A 132 -8.17 -14.79 -1.54
C GLU A 132 -8.39 -14.15 -0.15
N ARG A 133 -8.30 -12.83 -0.08
CA ARG A 133 -8.27 -12.09 1.19
C ARG A 133 -9.65 -11.56 1.62
N CYS A 134 -10.44 -11.06 0.68
CA CYS A 134 -11.70 -10.41 1.01
C CYS A 134 -12.87 -11.40 1.08
N ALA A 135 -12.93 -12.41 0.20
CA ALA A 135 -14.06 -13.33 0.18
C ALA A 135 -14.28 -14.08 1.51
N PRO A 136 -13.25 -14.54 2.24
CA PRO A 136 -13.44 -15.16 3.56
C PRO A 136 -13.98 -14.21 4.63
N LEU A 137 -13.82 -12.89 4.44
CA LEU A 137 -14.17 -11.86 5.42
C LEU A 137 -15.46 -11.11 5.08
N LYS A 138 -16.10 -11.41 3.94
CA LYS A 138 -17.27 -10.67 3.41
C LYS A 138 -18.45 -10.57 4.38
N ASP A 139 -18.61 -11.55 5.24
CA ASP A 139 -19.71 -11.63 6.20
C ASP A 139 -19.26 -11.32 7.65
N ASN A 140 -18.00 -10.96 7.86
CA ASN A 140 -17.50 -10.63 9.19
C ASN A 140 -17.91 -9.20 9.58
N PRO A 141 -18.78 -9.00 10.59
CA PRO A 141 -19.29 -7.68 10.97
C PRO A 141 -18.21 -6.79 11.59
N TRP A 142 -17.11 -7.36 12.07
CA TRP A 142 -16.02 -6.63 12.72
C TRP A 142 -14.97 -6.11 11.74
N LEU A 143 -15.05 -6.50 10.46
CA LEU A 143 -14.20 -5.93 9.44
C LEU A 143 -14.51 -4.45 9.25
N LEU A 144 -13.55 -3.60 9.60
CA LEU A 144 -13.64 -2.14 9.45
C LEU A 144 -13.34 -1.70 8.01
N GLY A 145 -12.36 -2.33 7.39
CA GLY A 145 -11.92 -2.00 6.03
C GLY A 145 -10.61 -2.67 5.64
N TYR A 146 -10.08 -2.23 4.50
CA TYR A 146 -8.87 -2.78 3.90
C TYR A 146 -7.79 -1.72 3.76
N PHE A 147 -6.54 -2.11 4.07
CA PHE A 147 -5.36 -1.40 3.60
C PHE A 147 -4.95 -2.00 2.26
N LEU A 148 -4.94 -1.19 1.20
CA LEU A 148 -4.50 -1.65 -0.11
C LEU A 148 -2.99 -1.85 -0.13
N ASP A 149 -2.27 -0.89 0.45
CA ASP A 149 -0.83 -0.88 0.61
C ASP A 149 -0.41 -0.01 1.80
N ASN A 150 0.88 -0.02 2.13
CA ASN A 150 1.50 0.83 3.12
C ASN A 150 2.86 1.30 2.62
N GLU A 151 3.13 2.60 2.73
CA GLU A 151 4.44 3.21 2.49
C GLU A 151 5.08 2.82 1.14
N LEU A 152 4.29 2.84 0.05
CA LEU A 152 4.85 2.69 -1.28
C LEU A 152 5.89 3.79 -1.57
N GLU A 153 6.95 3.46 -2.29
CA GLU A 153 8.09 4.35 -2.51
C GLU A 153 7.79 5.48 -3.52
N TRP A 154 6.97 6.44 -3.12
CA TRP A 154 6.62 7.63 -3.90
C TRP A 154 7.82 8.47 -4.32
N TRP A 155 8.78 8.57 -3.42
CA TRP A 155 9.98 9.38 -3.56
C TRP A 155 11.01 8.74 -4.49
N GLY A 156 10.78 7.52 -4.96
CA GLY A 156 11.79 6.77 -5.69
C GLY A 156 12.98 6.40 -4.82
N LYS A 157 14.14 6.22 -5.39
CA LYS A 157 15.36 5.93 -4.64
C LYS A 157 16.01 7.20 -4.13
N HIS A 158 16.76 7.08 -3.04
CA HIS A 158 17.47 8.20 -2.41
C HIS A 158 18.28 9.01 -3.42
N GLY A 159 18.19 10.34 -3.29
CA GLY A 159 18.92 11.29 -4.12
C GLY A 159 18.28 11.57 -5.49
N GLN A 160 17.08 11.06 -5.75
CA GLN A 160 16.35 11.38 -6.98
C GLN A 160 15.38 12.54 -6.75
N PRO A 161 15.49 13.66 -7.50
CA PRO A 161 14.65 14.83 -7.25
C PRO A 161 13.17 14.63 -7.63
N TRP A 162 12.85 13.75 -8.58
CA TRP A 162 11.50 13.57 -9.09
C TRP A 162 10.91 12.18 -8.84
N GLY A 163 11.43 11.48 -7.85
CA GLY A 163 10.85 10.25 -7.32
C GLY A 163 10.48 9.22 -8.40
N ILE A 164 9.18 8.89 -8.48
CA ILE A 164 8.66 7.88 -9.40
C ILE A 164 8.97 8.20 -10.86
N ALA A 165 8.93 9.48 -11.28
CA ALA A 165 9.21 9.86 -12.66
C ALA A 165 10.66 9.49 -13.03
N ALA A 166 11.64 9.83 -12.19
CA ALA A 166 13.03 9.48 -12.42
C ALA A 166 13.24 7.96 -12.52
N GLU A 167 12.63 7.19 -11.63
CA GLU A 167 12.72 5.72 -11.68
C GLU A 167 12.01 5.13 -12.90
N THR A 168 10.87 5.72 -13.31
CA THR A 168 10.16 5.29 -14.51
C THR A 168 10.98 5.51 -15.78
N PHE A 169 11.72 6.62 -15.89
CA PHE A 169 12.62 6.86 -17.03
C PHE A 169 13.75 5.83 -17.12
N LYS A 170 14.19 5.24 -16.02
CA LYS A 170 15.19 4.16 -16.02
C LYS A 170 14.65 2.82 -16.53
N ARG A 171 13.33 2.64 -16.63
CA ARG A 171 12.74 1.40 -17.11
C ARG A 171 13.01 1.22 -18.59
N PRO A 172 13.01 -0.04 -19.10
CA PRO A 172 13.11 -0.31 -20.53
C PRO A 172 12.04 0.40 -21.35
N ALA A 173 12.32 0.70 -22.61
CA ALA A 173 11.41 1.43 -23.51
C ALA A 173 10.04 0.73 -23.70
N ASP A 174 10.00 -0.58 -23.55
CA ASP A 174 8.80 -1.43 -23.67
C ASP A 174 8.03 -1.58 -22.35
N SER A 175 8.52 -1.03 -21.23
CA SER A 175 7.80 -1.02 -19.95
C SER A 175 6.46 -0.31 -20.10
N ALA A 176 5.42 -0.92 -19.58
CA ALA A 176 4.06 -0.38 -19.67
C ALA A 176 3.94 0.99 -18.99
N GLY A 177 4.52 1.15 -17.80
CA GLY A 177 4.49 2.42 -17.07
C GLY A 177 5.28 3.53 -17.75
N LYS A 178 6.44 3.22 -18.36
CA LYS A 178 7.18 4.22 -19.12
C LYS A 178 6.41 4.71 -20.33
N ARG A 179 5.78 3.79 -21.08
CA ARG A 179 4.89 4.15 -22.19
C ARG A 179 3.71 4.99 -21.71
N ALA A 180 3.11 4.63 -20.57
CA ALA A 180 2.01 5.39 -19.99
C ALA A 180 2.44 6.81 -19.63
N LEU A 181 3.63 6.99 -19.03
CA LEU A 181 4.20 8.30 -18.71
C LEU A 181 4.42 9.14 -19.97
N VAL A 182 5.09 8.58 -20.98
CA VAL A 182 5.34 9.28 -22.26
C VAL A 182 4.03 9.66 -22.96
N ASN A 183 3.05 8.78 -22.96
CA ASN A 183 1.71 9.08 -23.50
C ASN A 183 0.97 10.13 -22.67
N HIS A 184 1.17 10.19 -21.37
CA HIS A 184 0.63 11.25 -20.52
C HIS A 184 1.26 12.60 -20.89
N LEU A 185 2.58 12.67 -20.98
CA LEU A 185 3.28 13.89 -21.42
C LEU A 185 2.83 14.34 -22.80
N ARG A 186 2.73 13.43 -23.76
CA ARG A 186 2.21 13.74 -25.11
C ARG A 186 0.84 14.37 -25.06
N ARG A 187 -0.10 13.83 -24.27
CA ARG A 187 -1.43 14.41 -24.12
C ARG A 187 -1.42 15.76 -23.41
N ALA A 188 -0.62 15.90 -22.34
CA ALA A 188 -0.50 17.12 -21.56
C ALA A 188 0.01 18.30 -22.41
N PHE A 189 0.88 18.02 -23.37
CA PHE A 189 1.42 19.01 -24.31
C PHE A 189 0.72 18.98 -25.69
N HIS A 190 -0.46 18.37 -25.82
CA HIS A 190 -1.25 18.34 -27.06
C HIS A 190 -0.45 17.87 -28.29
N ASP A 191 0.46 16.92 -28.09
CA ASP A 191 1.42 16.39 -29.09
C ASP A 191 2.40 17.46 -29.65
N ASP A 192 2.55 18.58 -28.97
CA ASP A 192 3.49 19.66 -29.30
C ASP A 192 4.83 19.42 -28.59
N ILE A 193 5.79 18.82 -29.31
CA ILE A 193 7.13 18.56 -28.79
C ILE A 193 7.93 19.85 -28.56
N ALA A 194 7.63 20.93 -29.27
CA ALA A 194 8.33 22.20 -29.10
C ALA A 194 7.91 22.86 -27.77
N ALA A 195 6.62 22.83 -27.45
CA ALA A 195 6.10 23.27 -26.15
C ALA A 195 6.70 22.46 -24.99
N PHE A 196 6.77 21.13 -25.13
CA PHE A 196 7.42 20.26 -24.16
C PHE A 196 8.90 20.62 -23.98
N ASN A 197 9.65 20.76 -25.06
CA ASN A 197 11.08 21.11 -25.00
C ASN A 197 11.32 22.48 -24.34
N LEU A 198 10.41 23.45 -24.55
CA LEU A 198 10.48 24.73 -23.86
C LEU A 198 10.26 24.60 -22.36
N ALA A 199 9.24 23.83 -21.96
CA ALA A 199 8.88 23.64 -20.55
C ALA A 199 9.97 22.87 -19.76
N PHE A 200 10.65 21.94 -20.38
CA PHE A 200 11.65 21.06 -19.76
C PHE A 200 13.09 21.35 -20.18
N ALA A 201 13.39 22.50 -20.78
CA ALA A 201 14.73 22.84 -21.28
C ALA A 201 15.39 21.70 -22.09
N ALA A 202 14.57 20.91 -22.80
CA ALA A 202 14.95 19.71 -23.51
C ALA A 202 15.19 19.97 -25.01
N LYS A 203 15.77 18.99 -25.68
CA LYS A 203 15.99 18.97 -27.14
C LYS A 203 15.58 17.63 -27.73
N THR A 204 14.42 17.14 -27.30
CA THR A 204 13.89 15.84 -27.74
C THR A 204 13.23 15.99 -29.10
N GLU A 205 13.51 15.07 -30.02
CA GLU A 205 12.98 15.13 -31.39
C GLU A 205 11.49 14.78 -31.47
N SER A 206 11.02 13.90 -30.59
CA SER A 206 9.62 13.48 -30.51
C SER A 206 9.29 12.89 -29.14
N PHE A 207 8.03 12.74 -28.81
CA PHE A 207 7.62 12.03 -27.59
C PHE A 207 8.06 10.56 -27.59
N ASP A 208 8.12 9.90 -28.76
CA ASP A 208 8.62 8.54 -28.83
C ASP A 208 10.12 8.43 -28.53
N ALA A 209 10.89 9.47 -28.83
CA ALA A 209 12.31 9.52 -28.47
C ALA A 209 12.55 9.55 -26.95
N LEU A 210 11.55 9.99 -26.15
CA LEU A 210 11.60 9.91 -24.69
C LEU A 210 11.67 8.47 -24.17
N LEU A 211 11.14 7.50 -24.91
CA LEU A 211 11.18 6.09 -24.50
C LEU A 211 12.60 5.54 -24.43
N ALA A 212 13.53 6.08 -25.22
CA ALA A 212 14.93 5.68 -25.20
C ALA A 212 15.74 6.40 -24.08
N GLN A 213 15.22 7.49 -23.52
CA GLN A 213 15.91 8.22 -22.48
C GLN A 213 15.83 7.49 -21.13
N THR A 214 16.91 7.54 -20.36
CA THR A 214 16.99 6.94 -19.01
C THR A 214 17.00 7.98 -17.91
N ILE A 215 17.09 9.25 -18.27
CA ILE A 215 17.09 10.40 -17.36
C ILE A 215 15.90 11.29 -17.76
N PRO A 216 15.04 11.67 -16.83
CA PRO A 216 13.96 12.61 -17.13
C PRO A 216 14.52 13.97 -17.51
N PRO A 217 13.89 14.70 -18.44
CA PRO A 217 14.22 16.09 -18.68
C PRO A 217 13.95 16.95 -17.43
N GLU A 218 14.79 17.95 -17.21
CA GLU A 218 14.61 18.85 -16.06
C GLU A 218 13.61 19.97 -16.39
N PRO A 219 12.68 20.29 -15.47
CA PRO A 219 11.79 21.43 -15.65
C PRO A 219 12.60 22.73 -15.83
N ALA A 220 12.24 23.55 -16.81
CA ALA A 220 12.88 24.84 -17.04
C ALA A 220 12.60 25.84 -15.90
N THR A 221 11.46 25.66 -15.21
CA THR A 221 11.05 26.42 -14.03
C THR A 221 10.41 25.50 -12.99
N PRO A 222 10.36 25.89 -11.68
CA PRO A 222 9.69 25.09 -10.65
C PRO A 222 8.19 24.83 -10.88
N ALA A 223 7.55 25.54 -11.82
CA ALA A 223 6.14 25.42 -12.17
C ALA A 223 5.88 24.61 -13.45
N ALA A 224 6.92 24.08 -14.07
CA ALA A 224 6.79 23.28 -15.29
C ALA A 224 6.56 21.78 -15.02
#